data_cbc0011b3d503d7755e6cf3f72a8dc4b
#
_entry.id   cbc0011b3d503d7755e6cf3f72a8dc4b
#
_cell.length_a   1.000
_cell.length_b   1.000
_cell.length_c   1.000
_cell.angle_alpha   90.00
_cell.angle_beta   90.00
_cell.angle_gamma   90.00
#
_symmetry.space_group_name_H-M   'P 1'
#
loop_
_entity.id
_entity.type
_entity.pdbx_description
1 polymer ?
#
loop_
_entity_poly.entity_id
_entity_poly.type
_entity_poly.pdbx_seq_one_letter_code
_entity_poly.pdbx_strand_id
1 'polypeptide(L)'
;MALVLNDRVRETTTIVGTGTATLLGAATGYQAFSTIGNGNTTYYCISDQGGANWEVGIGTYTSAGTTLARTTVLASSNGGALVSFTAGTKDAFVTYPSEKGVWLDSSGNAIGLGTPAAFIATNVTGLPLTTGVTGTLPVANGGTNITSYAVGDI
;
A
#
# COMPACT_ATOMS: atom_id res chain seq x y z
N MET A 1 11.88 5.78 -9.92
CA MET A 1 10.53 5.18 -9.80
C MET A 1 10.07 5.41 -8.37
N ALA A 2 9.02 6.20 -8.17
CA ALA A 2 8.42 6.46 -6.86
C ALA A 2 7.02 5.84 -6.81
N LEU A 3 6.55 5.45 -5.61
CA LEU A 3 5.14 5.13 -5.38
C LEU A 3 4.40 6.45 -5.15
N VAL A 4 3.48 6.80 -6.02
CA VAL A 4 2.72 8.07 -6.01
C VAL A 4 1.23 7.75 -5.84
N LEU A 5 0.59 8.46 -4.93
CA LEU A 5 -0.86 8.42 -4.71
C LEU A 5 -1.42 9.82 -4.96
N ASN A 6 -2.43 9.90 -5.79
CA ASN A 6 -3.16 11.13 -6.03
C ASN A 6 -4.66 10.88 -5.90
N ASP A 7 -5.36 11.91 -5.42
CA ASP A 7 -6.80 11.85 -5.22
C ASP A 7 -7.56 11.96 -6.54
N ARG A 8 -8.70 11.29 -6.62
CA ARG A 8 -9.65 11.39 -7.73
C ARG A 8 -9.05 11.06 -9.10
N VAL A 9 -8.11 10.13 -9.17
CA VAL A 9 -7.59 9.62 -10.44
C VAL A 9 -8.47 8.47 -10.90
N ARG A 10 -9.13 8.64 -12.04
CA ARG A 10 -9.95 7.59 -12.68
C ARG A 10 -10.01 7.81 -14.18
N GLU A 11 -9.74 6.75 -14.89
CA GLU A 11 -9.91 6.61 -16.33
C GLU A 11 -10.70 5.34 -16.66
N THR A 12 -11.03 5.14 -17.92
CA THR A 12 -11.55 3.86 -18.40
C THR A 12 -10.49 3.12 -19.19
N THR A 13 -10.68 1.81 -19.36
CA THR A 13 -9.88 0.96 -20.21
C THR A 13 -10.76 -0.12 -20.84
N THR A 14 -10.36 -0.60 -22.02
CA THR A 14 -10.99 -1.74 -22.70
C THR A 14 -10.06 -2.96 -22.74
N ILE A 15 -9.13 -3.05 -21.78
CA ILE A 15 -8.18 -4.16 -21.72
C ILE A 15 -8.87 -5.52 -21.86
N VAL A 16 -8.25 -6.41 -22.61
CA VAL A 16 -8.61 -7.83 -22.74
C VAL A 16 -7.39 -8.66 -22.38
N GLY A 17 -7.60 -9.75 -21.67
CA GLY A 17 -6.52 -10.63 -21.21
C GLY A 17 -5.76 -10.08 -20.01
N THR A 18 -4.51 -10.51 -19.88
CA THR A 18 -3.64 -10.22 -18.72
C THR A 18 -2.60 -9.12 -18.97
N GLY A 19 -2.63 -8.48 -20.13
CA GLY A 19 -1.63 -7.49 -20.54
C GLY A 19 -1.69 -6.16 -19.80
N THR A 20 -0.92 -5.21 -20.32
CA THR A 20 -0.92 -3.81 -19.89
C THR A 20 -2.22 -3.12 -20.30
N ALA A 21 -2.80 -2.33 -19.40
CA ALA A 21 -4.02 -1.58 -19.69
C ALA A 21 -3.69 -0.27 -20.42
N THR A 22 -4.32 -0.04 -21.57
CA THR A 22 -4.34 1.29 -22.21
C THR A 22 -5.45 2.12 -21.60
N LEU A 23 -5.10 3.30 -21.10
CA LEU A 23 -6.02 4.23 -20.46
C LEU A 23 -6.60 5.19 -21.48
N LEU A 24 -7.89 5.50 -21.37
CA LEU A 24 -8.67 6.19 -22.41
C LEU A 24 -9.01 7.65 -22.06
N GLY A 25 -8.33 8.19 -21.04
CA GLY A 25 -8.52 9.57 -20.57
C GLY A 25 -9.40 9.66 -19.33
N ALA A 26 -9.27 10.80 -18.64
CA ALA A 26 -9.93 11.03 -17.36
C ALA A 26 -11.46 10.99 -17.48
N ALA A 27 -12.10 10.27 -16.57
CA ALA A 27 -13.54 10.35 -16.41
C ALA A 27 -13.97 11.76 -15.98
N THR A 28 -15.19 12.16 -16.33
CA THR A 28 -15.70 13.50 -16.00
C THR A 28 -15.59 13.77 -14.50
N GLY A 29 -14.93 14.87 -14.13
CA GLY A 29 -14.71 15.29 -12.74
C GLY A 29 -13.57 14.54 -12.03
N TYR A 30 -12.78 13.74 -12.75
CA TYR A 30 -11.61 13.03 -12.24
C TYR A 30 -10.33 13.52 -12.90
N GLN A 31 -9.20 13.18 -12.31
CA GLN A 31 -7.86 13.39 -12.88
C GLN A 31 -7.43 12.17 -13.71
N ALA A 32 -6.55 12.42 -14.69
CA ALA A 32 -5.93 11.35 -15.45
C ALA A 32 -4.76 10.70 -14.68
N PHE A 33 -4.41 9.46 -15.03
CA PHE A 33 -3.22 8.78 -14.50
C PHE A 33 -1.90 9.51 -14.83
N SER A 34 -1.91 10.44 -15.77
CA SER A 34 -0.75 11.30 -16.05
C SER A 34 -0.25 12.08 -14.83
N THR A 35 -1.11 12.33 -13.85
CA THR A 35 -0.74 12.97 -12.57
C THR A 35 0.17 12.11 -11.70
N ILE A 36 0.24 10.79 -11.94
CA ILE A 36 1.17 9.88 -11.28
C ILE A 36 2.61 10.15 -11.75
N GLY A 37 2.77 10.64 -12.97
CA GLY A 37 4.06 10.89 -13.59
C GLY A 37 4.66 9.65 -14.26
N ASN A 38 5.33 9.90 -15.38
CA ASN A 38 5.91 8.84 -16.21
C ASN A 38 6.92 7.99 -15.45
N GLY A 39 6.79 6.66 -15.54
CA GLY A 39 7.68 5.68 -14.92
C GLY A 39 7.45 5.49 -13.41
N ASN A 40 6.52 6.21 -12.78
CA ASN A 40 6.18 6.00 -11.39
C ASN A 40 5.15 4.89 -11.22
N THR A 41 5.14 4.30 -10.02
CA THR A 41 4.16 3.31 -9.62
C THR A 41 3.02 3.96 -8.84
N THR A 42 1.86 3.32 -8.84
CA THR A 42 0.72 3.68 -8.01
C THR A 42 -0.06 2.43 -7.61
N TYR A 43 -0.85 2.53 -6.56
CA TYR A 43 -1.89 1.54 -6.31
C TYR A 43 -3.06 1.80 -7.25
N TYR A 44 -3.57 0.74 -7.85
CA TYR A 44 -4.71 0.81 -8.77
C TYR A 44 -5.78 -0.21 -8.43
N CYS A 45 -6.98 0.07 -8.87
CA CYS A 45 -8.02 -0.91 -9.08
C CYS A 45 -8.47 -0.87 -10.54
N ILE A 46 -8.66 -2.03 -11.14
CA ILE A 46 -9.37 -2.18 -12.42
C ILE A 46 -10.58 -3.06 -12.14
N SER A 47 -11.76 -2.62 -12.55
CA SER A 47 -13.00 -3.39 -12.37
C SER A 47 -13.92 -3.30 -13.59
N ASP A 48 -14.56 -4.41 -13.94
CA ASP A 48 -15.55 -4.46 -15.00
C ASP A 48 -16.74 -3.55 -14.67
N GLN A 49 -17.18 -2.76 -15.65
CA GLN A 49 -18.47 -2.07 -15.55
C GLN A 49 -19.62 -3.07 -15.78
N GLY A 50 -20.32 -3.43 -14.71
CA GLY A 50 -21.41 -4.39 -14.76
C GLY A 50 -21.00 -5.87 -14.79
N GLY A 51 -19.71 -6.16 -14.61
CA GLY A 51 -19.17 -7.52 -14.49
C GLY A 51 -18.68 -7.82 -13.07
N ALA A 52 -18.20 -9.05 -12.87
CA ALA A 52 -17.70 -9.53 -11.57
C ALA A 52 -16.18 -9.47 -11.43
N ASN A 53 -15.45 -9.15 -12.52
CA ASN A 53 -14.00 -9.17 -12.51
C ASN A 53 -13.44 -7.85 -11.97
N TRP A 54 -12.50 -7.97 -11.05
CA TRP A 54 -11.78 -6.84 -10.49
C TRP A 54 -10.37 -7.25 -10.08
N GLU A 55 -9.49 -6.28 -10.03
CA GLU A 55 -8.09 -6.46 -9.61
C GLU A 55 -7.60 -5.21 -8.91
N VAL A 56 -6.94 -5.37 -7.78
CA VAL A 56 -6.23 -4.32 -7.04
C VAL A 56 -4.75 -4.67 -7.05
N GLY A 57 -3.90 -3.69 -7.35
CA GLY A 57 -2.48 -3.96 -7.45
C GLY A 57 -1.59 -2.74 -7.41
N ILE A 58 -0.31 -2.98 -7.67
CA ILE A 58 0.69 -1.93 -7.93
C ILE A 58 0.95 -1.95 -9.44
N GLY A 59 0.79 -0.80 -10.08
CA GLY A 59 1.02 -0.64 -11.51
C GLY A 59 1.98 0.49 -11.80
N THR A 60 2.68 0.39 -12.94
CA THR A 60 3.56 1.44 -13.44
C THR A 60 2.88 2.22 -14.56
N TYR A 61 2.75 3.53 -14.38
CA TYR A 61 2.23 4.40 -15.43
C TYR A 61 3.32 4.76 -16.44
N THR A 62 3.01 4.66 -17.72
CA THR A 62 3.87 5.09 -18.82
C THR A 62 3.12 6.08 -19.70
N SER A 63 3.67 7.30 -19.86
CA SER A 63 3.05 8.37 -20.66
C SER A 63 3.03 8.06 -22.14
N ALA A 64 4.07 7.38 -22.66
CA ALA A 64 4.07 6.87 -24.02
C ALA A 64 2.98 5.79 -24.19
N GLY A 65 1.92 6.11 -24.94
CA GLY A 65 0.75 5.24 -25.11
C GLY A 65 -0.24 5.22 -23.94
N THR A 66 -0.09 6.10 -22.93
CA THR A 66 -1.00 6.23 -21.78
C THR A 66 -1.35 4.87 -21.18
N THR A 67 -0.35 4.15 -20.71
CA THR A 67 -0.53 2.77 -20.25
C THR A 67 -0.28 2.58 -18.76
N LEU A 68 -0.96 1.59 -18.19
CA LEU A 68 -0.75 1.11 -16.83
C LEU A 68 -0.34 -0.37 -16.88
N ALA A 69 0.93 -0.63 -16.59
CA ALA A 69 1.43 -1.99 -16.45
C ALA A 69 0.96 -2.55 -15.09
N ARG A 70 0.42 -3.75 -15.09
CA ARG A 70 -0.13 -4.46 -13.91
C ARG A 70 1.00 -5.27 -13.26
N THR A 71 1.88 -4.58 -12.53
CA THR A 71 3.18 -5.14 -12.10
C THR A 71 3.04 -6.16 -10.97
N THR A 72 2.18 -5.88 -9.99
CA THR A 72 1.96 -6.76 -8.84
C THR A 72 0.49 -6.74 -8.48
N VAL A 73 -0.15 -7.90 -8.46
CA VAL A 73 -1.52 -8.05 -7.96
C VAL A 73 -1.48 -8.22 -6.45
N LEU A 74 -2.30 -7.47 -5.73
CA LEU A 74 -2.47 -7.54 -4.28
C LEU A 74 -3.72 -8.35 -3.93
N ALA A 75 -4.82 -8.06 -4.62
CA ALA A 75 -6.07 -8.79 -4.48
C ALA A 75 -6.82 -8.83 -5.82
N SER A 76 -7.59 -9.86 -6.07
CA SER A 76 -8.39 -9.96 -7.29
C SER A 76 -9.55 -10.95 -7.18
N SER A 77 -10.51 -10.82 -8.09
CA SER A 77 -11.57 -11.82 -8.30
C SER A 77 -11.07 -13.18 -8.78
N ASN A 78 -9.78 -13.26 -9.15
CA ASN A 78 -9.12 -14.50 -9.58
C ASN A 78 -8.21 -15.07 -8.46
N GLY A 79 -8.68 -15.06 -7.22
CA GLY A 79 -7.94 -15.64 -6.09
C GLY A 79 -6.59 -14.97 -5.81
N GLY A 80 -6.45 -13.67 -6.06
CA GLY A 80 -5.20 -12.93 -5.90
C GLY A 80 -4.23 -13.02 -7.09
N ALA A 81 -4.59 -13.78 -8.13
CA ALA A 81 -3.82 -13.84 -9.36
C ALA A 81 -4.25 -12.77 -10.36
N LEU A 82 -3.42 -12.53 -11.36
CA LEU A 82 -3.69 -11.59 -12.45
C LEU A 82 -4.99 -11.95 -13.18
N VAL A 83 -5.90 -10.99 -13.34
CA VAL A 83 -7.19 -11.21 -13.97
C VAL A 83 -7.06 -11.17 -15.49
N SER A 84 -7.57 -12.19 -16.16
CA SER A 84 -7.76 -12.18 -17.61
C SER A 84 -9.12 -11.52 -17.92
N PHE A 85 -9.10 -10.21 -18.13
CA PHE A 85 -10.32 -9.46 -18.43
C PHE A 85 -10.92 -9.84 -19.79
N THR A 86 -12.22 -9.86 -19.86
CA THR A 86 -12.99 -10.05 -21.10
C THR A 86 -13.21 -8.70 -21.82
N ALA A 87 -13.75 -8.73 -23.02
CA ALA A 87 -14.12 -7.52 -23.76
C ALA A 87 -15.17 -6.70 -22.97
N GLY A 88 -15.14 -5.39 -23.15
CA GLY A 88 -16.00 -4.41 -22.46
C GLY A 88 -15.22 -3.32 -21.75
N THR A 89 -15.92 -2.32 -21.25
CA THR A 89 -15.31 -1.20 -20.54
C THR A 89 -15.06 -1.56 -19.08
N LYS A 90 -13.92 -1.13 -18.56
CA LYS A 90 -13.51 -1.22 -17.16
C LYS A 90 -13.22 0.16 -16.62
N ASP A 91 -13.46 0.34 -15.34
CA ASP A 91 -12.93 1.47 -14.60
C ASP A 91 -11.51 1.16 -14.13
N ALA A 92 -10.59 2.08 -14.34
CA ALA A 92 -9.25 2.07 -13.78
C ALA A 92 -9.10 3.29 -12.88
N PHE A 93 -8.78 3.11 -11.60
CA PHE A 93 -8.67 4.21 -10.65
C PHE A 93 -7.60 3.97 -9.59
N VAL A 94 -7.07 5.06 -9.04
CA VAL A 94 -6.15 4.99 -7.90
C VAL A 94 -6.95 4.70 -6.64
N THR A 95 -6.49 3.72 -5.87
CA THR A 95 -7.09 3.34 -4.58
C THR A 95 -5.99 3.00 -3.59
N TYR A 96 -6.23 3.20 -2.30
CA TYR A 96 -5.32 2.73 -1.26
C TYR A 96 -5.78 1.33 -0.81
N PRO A 97 -5.01 0.27 -1.09
CA PRO A 97 -5.41 -1.11 -0.76
C PRO A 97 -5.55 -1.33 0.74
N SER A 98 -6.58 -2.06 1.16
CA SER A 98 -6.84 -2.34 2.57
C SER A 98 -5.67 -3.04 3.27
N GLU A 99 -4.97 -3.93 2.59
CA GLU A 99 -3.80 -4.64 3.13
C GLU A 99 -2.55 -3.75 3.32
N LYS A 100 -2.57 -2.53 2.79
CA LYS A 100 -1.52 -1.51 2.97
C LYS A 100 -1.94 -0.45 3.99
N GLY A 101 -3.19 -0.47 4.42
CA GLY A 101 -3.74 0.46 5.40
C GLY A 101 -3.38 0.08 6.83
N VAL A 102 -3.21 1.09 7.68
CA VAL A 102 -3.28 0.93 9.14
C VAL A 102 -4.72 1.16 9.56
N TRP A 103 -5.31 0.20 10.24
CA TRP A 103 -6.70 0.26 10.68
C TRP A 103 -6.84 -0.32 12.09
N LEU A 104 -7.94 0.00 12.77
CA LEU A 104 -8.21 -0.54 14.09
C LEU A 104 -9.06 -1.80 13.99
N ASP A 105 -8.70 -2.84 14.76
CA ASP A 105 -9.54 -4.02 14.93
C ASP A 105 -10.76 -3.73 15.81
N SER A 106 -11.63 -4.72 16.02
CA SER A 106 -12.83 -4.59 16.85
C SER A 106 -12.53 -4.29 18.33
N SER A 107 -11.30 -4.48 18.78
CA SER A 107 -10.81 -4.18 20.13
C SER A 107 -10.10 -2.83 20.23
N GLY A 108 -9.97 -2.10 19.10
CA GLY A 108 -9.30 -0.80 19.01
C GLY A 108 -7.78 -0.87 18.88
N ASN A 109 -7.21 -2.02 18.55
CA ASN A 109 -5.78 -2.16 18.32
C ASN A 109 -5.42 -1.77 16.87
N ALA A 110 -4.30 -1.08 16.69
CA ALA A 110 -3.78 -0.75 15.37
C ALA A 110 -3.19 -1.99 14.68
N ILE A 111 -3.72 -2.32 13.52
CA ILE A 111 -3.29 -3.44 12.68
C ILE A 111 -2.60 -2.88 11.42
N GLY A 112 -1.60 -3.60 10.91
CA GLY A 112 -0.92 -3.24 9.67
C GLY A 112 0.20 -2.21 9.81
N LEU A 113 0.58 -1.83 11.05
CA LEU A 113 1.64 -0.84 11.28
C LEU A 113 3.03 -1.32 10.79
N GLY A 114 3.22 -2.64 10.67
CA GLY A 114 4.50 -3.22 10.23
C GLY A 114 5.65 -2.85 11.16
N THR A 115 6.86 -2.77 10.58
CA THR A 115 8.05 -2.28 11.29
C THR A 115 8.37 -0.89 10.77
N PRO A 116 7.99 0.20 11.47
CA PRO A 116 8.31 1.55 11.04
C PRO A 116 9.82 1.78 10.98
N ALA A 117 10.31 2.42 9.92
CA ALA A 117 11.73 2.79 9.81
C ALA A 117 12.15 3.83 10.87
N ALA A 118 11.19 4.64 11.34
CA ALA A 118 11.34 5.55 12.48
C ALA A 118 9.98 5.65 13.19
N PHE A 119 10.01 5.58 14.51
CA PHE A 119 8.85 5.75 15.37
C PHE A 119 9.18 6.72 16.50
N ILE A 120 8.51 7.87 16.53
CA ILE A 120 8.64 8.84 17.62
C ILE A 120 7.45 8.64 18.56
N ALA A 121 7.71 8.11 19.74
CA ALA A 121 6.71 7.80 20.76
C ALA A 121 6.72 8.88 21.85
N THR A 122 6.12 10.05 21.60
CA THR A 122 6.15 11.18 22.52
C THR A 122 5.24 10.98 23.75
N ASN A 123 4.14 10.23 23.61
CA ASN A 123 3.12 10.03 24.64
C ASN A 123 2.77 8.54 24.84
N VAL A 124 3.77 7.66 24.69
CA VAL A 124 3.54 6.24 24.96
C VAL A 124 3.60 5.99 26.48
N THR A 125 2.51 5.48 27.04
CA THR A 125 2.43 4.99 28.41
C THR A 125 2.31 3.47 28.41
N GLY A 126 2.87 2.82 29.44
CA GLY A 126 2.75 1.37 29.60
C GLY A 126 3.64 0.54 28.68
N LEU A 127 4.76 1.09 28.16
CA LEU A 127 5.73 0.28 27.41
C LEU A 127 6.37 -0.75 28.35
N PRO A 128 6.16 -2.07 28.15
CA PRO A 128 6.76 -3.10 28.99
C PRO A 128 8.28 -3.14 28.74
N LEU A 129 9.08 -2.71 29.70
CA LEU A 129 10.55 -2.70 29.56
C LEU A 129 11.14 -4.10 29.46
N THR A 130 10.42 -5.12 29.95
CA THR A 130 10.85 -6.52 29.86
C THR A 130 10.73 -7.14 28.47
N THR A 131 9.81 -6.63 27.63
CA THR A 131 9.52 -7.18 26.30
C THR A 131 9.50 -6.14 25.18
N GLY A 132 9.28 -4.87 25.54
CA GLY A 132 9.15 -3.76 24.58
C GLY A 132 10.48 -3.06 24.26
N VAL A 133 11.55 -3.36 25.01
CA VAL A 133 12.89 -2.81 24.77
C VAL A 133 13.86 -3.97 24.61
N THR A 134 14.61 -3.98 23.52
CA THR A 134 15.67 -4.96 23.25
C THR A 134 17.04 -4.27 23.30
N GLY A 135 18.03 -4.95 23.89
CA GLY A 135 19.38 -4.41 24.06
C GLY A 135 19.57 -3.64 25.38
N THR A 136 20.73 -2.99 25.50
CA THR A 136 21.08 -2.22 26.70
C THR A 136 20.57 -0.80 26.59
N LEU A 137 19.78 -0.38 27.57
CA LEU A 137 19.32 1.01 27.68
C LEU A 137 20.50 1.90 28.13
N PRO A 138 20.90 2.94 27.36
CA PRO A 138 21.97 3.85 27.76
C PRO A 138 21.67 4.55 29.10
N VAL A 139 22.71 4.86 29.87
CA VAL A 139 22.56 5.57 31.16
C VAL A 139 21.84 6.91 31.00
N ALA A 140 22.10 7.65 29.92
CA ALA A 140 21.42 8.91 29.60
C ALA A 140 19.91 8.76 29.43
N ASN A 141 19.42 7.56 29.16
CA ASN A 141 18.00 7.22 28.97
C ASN A 141 17.41 6.41 30.16
N GLY A 142 18.09 6.46 31.31
CA GLY A 142 17.65 5.79 32.55
C GLY A 142 18.11 4.34 32.66
N GLY A 143 18.95 3.84 31.77
CA GLY A 143 19.55 2.52 31.88
C GLY A 143 20.75 2.52 32.84
N THR A 144 21.07 1.36 33.37
CA THR A 144 22.27 1.15 34.21
C THR A 144 23.53 0.86 33.40
N ASN A 145 23.39 0.67 32.08
CA ASN A 145 24.44 0.19 31.17
C ASN A 145 25.02 -1.19 31.57
N ILE A 146 24.32 -1.92 32.42
CA ILE A 146 24.71 -3.27 32.83
C ILE A 146 24.00 -4.28 31.99
N THR A 147 24.77 -5.17 31.35
CA THR A 147 24.24 -6.22 30.45
C THR A 147 23.90 -7.51 31.18
N SER A 148 24.45 -7.69 32.38
CA SER A 148 24.17 -8.84 33.27
C SER A 148 24.43 -8.43 34.73
N TYR A 149 23.71 -9.06 35.65
CA TYR A 149 23.94 -8.93 37.08
C TYR A 149 24.51 -10.24 37.64
N ALA A 150 25.56 -10.14 38.46
CA ALA A 150 26.01 -11.24 39.29
C ALA A 150 25.39 -11.13 40.70
N VAL A 151 25.39 -12.22 41.42
CA VAL A 151 24.95 -12.20 42.83
C VAL A 151 25.89 -11.29 43.64
N GLY A 152 25.36 -10.17 44.15
CA GLY A 152 26.12 -9.15 44.91
C GLY A 152 26.28 -7.80 44.23
N ASP A 153 25.71 -7.61 43.01
CA ASP A 153 25.79 -6.34 42.26
C ASP A 153 24.73 -5.29 42.70
N ILE A 154 23.91 -5.60 43.73
CA ILE A 154 22.87 -4.70 44.30
C ILE A 154 23.00 -4.62 45.82
#